data_c75d4d0f14e5541cadb7b297611f30c7
#
_entry.id   c75d4d0f14e5541cadb7b297611f30c7
#
_cell.length_a   1.000
_cell.length_b   1.000
_cell.length_c   1.000
_cell.angle_alpha   90.00
_cell.angle_beta   90.00
_cell.angle_gamma   90.00
#
_symmetry.space_group_name_H-M   'P 1'
#
loop_
_entity.id
_entity.type
_entity.pdbx_description
1 polymer ?
#
loop_
_entity_poly.entity_id
_entity_poly.type
_entity_poly.pdbx_seq_one_letter_code
_entity_poly.pdbx_strand_id
1 'polypeptide(L)'
;MNASFDALTAALEFSPLDHDQCPDIPLATGVASLAQTAAMEVGVWEHPVGRSTDVEADEIFVVLSGRATVQFADGTELDLGPGTVGILEAGAETTWVVTETLRKVWVIPR
;
A
#
# COMPACT_ATOMS: atom_id res chain seq x y z
N MET A 1 -12.88 5.66 -21.15
CA MET A 1 -11.47 5.81 -21.54
C MET A 1 -10.81 4.43 -21.56
N ASN A 2 -10.11 4.13 -22.63
CA ASN A 2 -9.27 2.93 -22.69
C ASN A 2 -7.81 3.37 -22.59
N ALA A 3 -7.09 2.89 -21.58
CA ALA A 3 -5.73 3.34 -21.32
C ALA A 3 -4.91 2.25 -20.60
N SER A 4 -3.60 2.40 -20.66
CA SER A 4 -2.68 1.57 -19.89
C SER A 4 -1.60 2.45 -19.26
N PHE A 5 -1.06 1.99 -18.14
CA PHE A 5 -0.05 2.70 -17.36
C PHE A 5 1.06 1.75 -16.93
N ASP A 6 2.30 2.23 -16.92
CA ASP A 6 3.41 1.45 -16.37
C ASP A 6 3.51 1.72 -14.85
N ALA A 7 3.00 0.78 -14.08
CA ALA A 7 2.99 0.89 -12.62
C ALA A 7 4.40 0.73 -12.00
N LEU A 8 5.34 0.11 -12.72
CA LEU A 8 6.69 -0.09 -12.22
C LEU A 8 7.50 1.22 -12.23
N THR A 9 7.22 2.11 -13.18
CA THR A 9 8.00 3.34 -13.41
C THR A 9 7.21 4.62 -13.11
N ALA A 10 5.94 4.52 -12.74
CA ALA A 10 5.12 5.68 -12.43
C ALA A 10 5.79 6.55 -11.36
N ALA A 11 5.88 7.86 -11.60
CA ALA A 11 6.42 8.80 -10.64
C ALA A 11 5.49 8.96 -9.44
N LEU A 12 6.05 8.93 -8.24
CA LEU A 12 5.30 9.01 -6.99
C LEU A 12 5.57 10.33 -6.29
N GLU A 13 4.57 10.83 -5.57
CA GLU A 13 4.73 11.91 -4.61
C GLU A 13 4.90 11.32 -3.23
N PHE A 14 6.01 11.63 -2.56
CA PHE A 14 6.31 11.16 -1.22
C PHE A 14 5.89 12.19 -0.18
N SER A 15 5.25 11.71 0.88
CA SER A 15 4.81 12.52 2.02
C SER A 15 5.12 11.78 3.31
N PRO A 16 5.53 12.50 4.38
CA PRO A 16 5.75 11.86 5.67
C PRO A 16 4.43 11.30 6.22
N LEU A 17 4.52 10.10 6.81
CA LEU A 17 3.43 9.56 7.60
C LEU A 17 3.30 10.36 8.90
N ASP A 18 2.10 10.34 9.50
CA ASP A 18 1.88 10.94 10.80
C ASP A 18 2.80 10.29 11.84
N HIS A 19 3.26 11.06 12.81
CA HIS A 19 4.12 10.59 13.88
C HIS A 19 3.56 9.35 14.57
N ASP A 20 2.22 9.33 14.78
CA ASP A 20 1.53 8.21 15.45
C ASP A 20 1.56 6.91 14.65
N GLN A 21 1.79 6.99 13.35
CA GLN A 21 1.86 5.83 12.47
C GLN A 21 3.26 5.21 12.41
N CYS A 22 4.26 5.87 12.97
CA CYS A 22 5.68 5.46 12.86
C CYS A 22 6.23 5.13 14.24
N PRO A 23 6.09 3.87 14.74
CA PRO A 23 6.51 3.52 16.09
C PRO A 23 8.02 3.56 16.32
N ASP A 24 8.83 3.41 15.29
CA ASP A 24 10.28 3.28 15.42
C ASP A 24 11.03 4.51 14.90
N ILE A 25 10.82 4.84 13.62
CA ILE A 25 11.50 5.94 12.93
C ILE A 25 10.50 6.68 12.03
N PRO A 26 10.72 7.97 11.73
CA PRO A 26 9.91 8.67 10.73
C PRO A 26 10.03 8.01 9.36
N LEU A 27 8.89 7.83 8.68
CA LEU A 27 8.82 7.24 7.35
C LEU A 27 8.01 8.14 6.42
N ALA A 28 8.33 8.10 5.13
CA ALA A 28 7.54 8.72 4.08
C ALA A 28 7.11 7.66 3.08
N THR A 29 5.85 7.70 2.68
CA THR A 29 5.31 6.83 1.63
C THR A 29 5.06 7.63 0.37
N GLY A 30 5.16 6.94 -0.78
CA GLY A 30 4.90 7.53 -2.08
C GLY A 30 3.58 7.04 -2.65
N VAL A 31 2.87 7.90 -3.36
CA VAL A 31 1.60 7.56 -3.99
C VAL A 31 1.45 8.26 -5.33
N ALA A 32 0.79 7.60 -6.26
CA ALA A 32 0.28 8.20 -7.49
C ALA A 32 -1.10 7.62 -7.80
N SER A 33 -2.05 8.47 -8.15
CA SER A 33 -3.29 8.02 -8.78
C SER A 33 -3.03 7.90 -10.28
N LEU A 34 -3.29 6.73 -10.84
CA LEU A 34 -3.09 6.48 -12.27
C LEU A 34 -4.34 6.78 -13.08
N ALA A 35 -5.50 6.31 -12.61
CA ALA A 35 -6.76 6.48 -13.32
C ALA A 35 -7.95 6.37 -12.39
N GLN A 36 -9.05 6.98 -12.81
CA GLN A 36 -10.34 6.90 -12.13
C GLN A 36 -11.43 6.56 -13.14
N THR A 37 -12.33 5.69 -12.73
CA THR A 37 -13.59 5.42 -13.43
C THR A 37 -14.76 5.87 -12.54
N ALA A 38 -16.00 5.66 -13.00
CA ALA A 38 -17.18 5.95 -12.17
C ALA A 38 -17.21 5.12 -10.88
N ALA A 39 -16.65 3.90 -10.91
CA ALA A 39 -16.75 2.94 -9.82
C ALA A 39 -15.46 2.75 -9.02
N MET A 40 -14.30 3.04 -9.61
CA MET A 40 -13.01 2.66 -9.05
C MET A 40 -11.94 3.73 -9.28
N GLU A 41 -10.94 3.69 -8.43
CA GLU A 41 -9.67 4.39 -8.63
C GLU A 41 -8.53 3.39 -8.50
N VAL A 42 -7.53 3.52 -9.37
CA VAL A 42 -6.31 2.70 -9.35
C VAL A 42 -5.08 3.59 -9.24
N GLY A 43 -4.13 3.15 -8.44
CA GLY A 43 -2.87 3.86 -8.27
C GLY A 43 -1.74 2.97 -7.84
N VAL A 44 -0.63 3.60 -7.51
CA VAL A 44 0.60 2.95 -7.04
C VAL A 44 0.98 3.55 -5.69
N TRP A 45 1.51 2.71 -4.81
CA TRP A 45 1.99 3.10 -3.49
C TRP A 45 3.33 2.43 -3.23
N GLU A 46 4.21 3.16 -2.55
CA GLU A 46 5.52 2.66 -2.16
C GLU A 46 5.80 2.98 -0.70
N HIS A 47 6.34 1.99 0.02
CA HIS A 47 6.66 2.09 1.44
C HIS A 47 8.11 1.66 1.63
N PRO A 48 8.95 2.48 2.28
CA PRO A 48 10.35 2.14 2.54
C PRO A 48 10.48 1.03 3.59
N VAL A 49 11.67 0.51 3.76
CA VAL A 49 11.99 -0.40 4.87
C VAL A 49 11.68 0.28 6.19
N GLY A 50 10.91 -0.41 7.03
CA GLY A 50 10.48 0.12 8.32
C GLY A 50 9.09 -0.37 8.69
N ARG A 51 8.60 0.08 9.84
CA ARG A 51 7.33 -0.33 10.41
C ARG A 51 6.39 0.86 10.53
N SER A 52 5.15 0.68 10.04
CA SER A 52 4.11 1.69 10.19
C SER A 52 2.78 1.03 10.56
N THR A 53 1.87 1.82 11.12
CA THR A 53 0.51 1.40 11.47
C THR A 53 -0.51 2.17 10.65
N ASP A 54 -1.65 1.55 10.42
CA ASP A 54 -2.75 2.19 9.68
C ASP A 54 -4.10 1.65 10.11
N VAL A 55 -5.15 2.38 9.76
CA VAL A 55 -6.53 1.91 9.74
C VAL A 55 -6.94 1.90 8.27
N GLU A 56 -7.27 0.73 7.75
CA GLU A 56 -7.43 0.52 6.31
C GLU A 56 -8.79 1.00 5.79
N ALA A 57 -8.82 1.29 4.50
CA ALA A 57 -10.03 1.40 3.70
C ALA A 57 -10.19 0.12 2.87
N ASP A 58 -11.34 -0.06 2.23
CA ASP A 58 -11.53 -1.16 1.29
C ASP A 58 -10.54 -1.03 0.13
N GLU A 59 -9.75 -2.06 -0.10
CA GLU A 59 -8.71 -2.05 -1.13
C GLU A 59 -8.42 -3.46 -1.61
N ILE A 60 -8.16 -3.59 -2.91
CA ILE A 60 -7.50 -4.76 -3.49
C ILE A 60 -6.14 -4.26 -3.98
N PHE A 61 -5.07 -5.02 -3.73
CA PHE A 61 -3.74 -4.63 -4.18
C PHE A 61 -2.96 -5.80 -4.77
N VAL A 62 -1.99 -5.46 -5.60
CA VAL A 62 -1.02 -6.42 -6.16
C VAL A 62 0.37 -5.88 -5.88
N VAL A 63 1.21 -6.69 -5.23
CA VAL A 63 2.60 -6.33 -4.97
C VAL A 63 3.41 -6.47 -6.24
N LEU A 64 4.14 -5.42 -6.61
CA LEU A 64 5.04 -5.39 -7.77
C LEU A 64 6.46 -5.78 -7.37
N SER A 65 6.95 -5.24 -6.25
CA SER A 65 8.31 -5.46 -5.77
C SER A 65 8.38 -5.27 -4.26
N GLY A 66 9.42 -5.84 -3.67
CA GLY A 66 9.65 -5.73 -2.24
C GLY A 66 9.06 -6.87 -1.43
N ARG A 67 9.24 -6.79 -0.10
CA ARG A 67 8.75 -7.78 0.86
C ARG A 67 8.28 -7.11 2.13
N ALA A 68 7.17 -7.62 2.65
CA ALA A 68 6.58 -7.14 3.89
C ALA A 68 5.73 -8.22 4.56
N THR A 69 5.43 -7.98 5.82
CA THR A 69 4.38 -8.69 6.55
C THR A 69 3.36 -7.66 7.02
N VAL A 70 2.08 -7.94 6.83
CA VAL A 70 0.99 -7.13 7.39
C VAL A 70 0.40 -7.89 8.56
N GLN A 71 0.43 -7.28 9.73
CA GLN A 71 -0.12 -7.84 10.97
C GLN A 71 -1.44 -7.14 11.27
N PHE A 72 -2.48 -7.93 11.53
CA PHE A 72 -3.81 -7.41 11.89
C PHE A 72 -4.02 -7.51 13.40
N ALA A 73 -4.89 -6.64 13.92
CA ALA A 73 -5.24 -6.62 15.35
C ALA A 73 -5.81 -7.94 15.85
N ASP A 74 -6.46 -8.73 14.98
CA ASP A 74 -7.00 -10.05 15.31
C ASP A 74 -5.96 -11.18 15.34
N GLY A 75 -4.69 -10.87 15.08
CA GLY A 75 -3.59 -11.83 15.03
C GLY A 75 -3.32 -12.44 13.66
N THR A 76 -4.15 -12.16 12.66
CA THR A 76 -3.90 -12.58 11.27
C THR A 76 -2.66 -11.87 10.72
N GLU A 77 -1.87 -12.59 9.92
CA GLU A 77 -0.73 -12.02 9.21
C GLU A 77 -0.79 -12.38 7.73
N LEU A 78 -0.37 -11.43 6.88
CA LEU A 78 -0.20 -11.64 5.45
C LEU A 78 1.28 -11.48 5.10
N ASP A 79 1.85 -12.45 4.39
CA ASP A 79 3.18 -12.34 3.82
C ASP A 79 3.09 -11.82 2.40
N LEU A 80 3.81 -10.73 2.12
CA LEU A 80 3.78 -10.03 0.84
C LEU A 80 5.10 -10.15 0.11
N GLY A 81 5.04 -10.50 -1.15
CA GLY A 81 6.14 -10.49 -2.09
C GLY A 81 5.64 -10.24 -3.50
N PRO A 82 6.53 -10.11 -4.50
CA PRO A 82 6.13 -9.83 -5.87
C PRO A 82 5.07 -10.80 -6.38
N GLY A 83 3.96 -10.27 -6.91
CA GLY A 83 2.84 -11.05 -7.41
C GLY A 83 1.77 -11.38 -6.37
N THR A 84 1.98 -11.07 -5.09
CA THR A 84 0.93 -11.27 -4.08
C THR A 84 -0.25 -10.35 -4.33
N VAL A 85 -1.45 -10.93 -4.37
CA VAL A 85 -2.71 -10.20 -4.40
C VAL A 85 -3.29 -10.18 -2.99
N GLY A 86 -3.61 -9.01 -2.47
CA GLY A 86 -4.18 -8.85 -1.15
C GLY A 86 -5.49 -8.09 -1.16
N ILE A 87 -6.27 -8.29 -0.11
CA ILE A 87 -7.53 -7.60 0.13
C ILE A 87 -7.45 -7.00 1.53
N LEU A 88 -7.80 -5.72 1.65
CA LEU A 88 -7.95 -5.02 2.91
C LEU A 88 -9.39 -4.57 3.05
N GLU A 89 -9.93 -4.66 4.25
CA GLU A 89 -11.29 -4.22 4.55
C GLU A 89 -11.26 -2.94 5.38
N ALA A 90 -12.21 -2.06 5.11
CA ALA A 90 -12.36 -0.80 5.83
C ALA A 90 -12.43 -1.04 7.34
N GLY A 91 -11.66 -0.25 8.10
CA GLY A 91 -11.61 -0.31 9.55
C GLY A 91 -10.60 -1.32 10.11
N ALA A 92 -9.97 -2.15 9.28
CA ALA A 92 -8.94 -3.07 9.75
C ALA A 92 -7.73 -2.29 10.29
N GLU A 93 -7.31 -2.63 11.50
CA GLU A 93 -6.11 -2.06 12.11
C GLU A 93 -4.91 -2.92 11.77
N THR A 94 -3.89 -2.31 11.14
CA THR A 94 -2.75 -3.02 10.60
C THR A 94 -1.44 -2.45 11.08
N THR A 95 -0.43 -3.33 11.11
CA THR A 95 0.98 -2.96 11.21
C THR A 95 1.69 -3.53 9.99
N TRP A 96 2.32 -2.65 9.22
CA TRP A 96 3.11 -3.01 8.05
C TRP A 96 4.57 -3.10 8.46
N VAL A 97 5.16 -4.29 8.33
CA VAL A 97 6.58 -4.53 8.59
C VAL A 97 7.26 -4.77 7.26
N VAL A 98 7.87 -3.72 6.72
CA VAL A 98 8.48 -3.76 5.38
C VAL A 98 9.98 -4.04 5.54
N THR A 99 10.44 -5.14 4.95
CA THR A 99 11.83 -5.59 5.00
C THR A 99 12.61 -5.29 3.72
N GLU A 100 11.92 -5.14 2.61
CA GLU A 100 12.45 -4.63 1.34
C GLU A 100 11.45 -3.62 0.81
N THR A 101 11.90 -2.45 0.36
CA THR A 101 11.01 -1.38 -0.14
C THR A 101 9.89 -1.96 -0.97
N LEU A 102 8.66 -1.72 -0.53
CA LEU A 102 7.46 -2.34 -1.08
C LEU A 102 6.78 -1.40 -2.05
N ARG A 103 6.48 -1.90 -3.25
CA ARG A 103 5.69 -1.18 -4.25
C ARG A 103 4.50 -2.02 -4.64
N LYS A 104 3.32 -1.43 -4.63
CA LYS A 104 2.06 -2.13 -4.98
C LYS A 104 1.18 -1.26 -5.86
N VAL A 105 0.39 -1.94 -6.71
CA VAL A 105 -0.80 -1.34 -7.34
C VAL A 105 -1.96 -1.52 -6.38
N TRP A 106 -2.73 -0.47 -6.16
CA TRP A 106 -3.96 -0.52 -5.37
C TRP A 106 -5.17 -0.14 -6.22
N VAL A 107 -6.30 -0.77 -5.89
CA VAL A 107 -7.60 -0.47 -6.49
C VAL A 107 -8.58 -0.26 -5.35
N ILE A 108 -9.24 0.89 -5.35
CA ILE A 108 -10.22 1.26 -4.34
C ILE A 108 -11.55 1.63 -4.99
N PRO A 109 -12.69 1.40 -4.32
CA PRO A 109 -13.99 1.86 -4.79
C PRO A 109 -14.11 3.38 -4.70
N ARG A 110 -14.95 3.93 -5.55
CA ARG A 110 -15.30 5.35 -5.54
C ARG A 110 -16.72 5.57 -5.10
#